data_9d371d79f55fc27a493853bf9cff7747
#
_entry.id   9d371d79f55fc27a493853bf9cff7747
#
_cell.length_a   1.000
_cell.length_b   1.000
_cell.length_c   1.000
_cell.angle_alpha   90.00
_cell.angle_beta   90.00
_cell.angle_gamma   90.00
#
_symmetry.space_group_name_H-M   'P 1'
#
loop_
_entity.id
_entity.type
_entity.pdbx_description
1 polymer ?
#
loop_
_entity_poly.entity_id
_entity_poly.type
_entity_poly.pdbx_seq_one_letter_code
_entity_poly.pdbx_strand_id
1 'polypeptide(L)'
;MTPTLNNIVSKLQSLALNHKQVEFFYYGSIVEVLNGSDVTYPACFVELLGMTVTTDDDQTKCQFKIWFCDILNLSEGAKNNYLELQSDLVLIAEDMIAMINSTVLYDFWTVNTVYPLIFAEEQLRDYVISVSFDVEIAVPYLADRCQVPNTLNTNVESGI
;
A
#
# COMPACT_ATOMS: atom_id res chain seq x y z
N MET A 1 12.58 -17.59 -3.30
CA MET A 1 13.13 -16.22 -3.12
C MET A 1 12.30 -15.51 -2.06
N THR A 2 12.94 -14.94 -1.07
CA THR A 2 12.22 -14.16 -0.04
C THR A 2 11.76 -12.84 -0.65
N PRO A 3 10.46 -12.50 -0.57
CA PRO A 3 9.97 -11.23 -1.08
C PRO A 3 10.59 -10.05 -0.32
N THR A 4 11.03 -9.06 -1.05
CA THR A 4 11.54 -7.80 -0.50
C THR A 4 10.43 -6.77 -0.40
N LEU A 5 10.66 -5.67 0.34
CA LEU A 5 9.73 -4.54 0.37
C LEU A 5 9.40 -4.04 -1.05
N ASN A 6 10.40 -3.98 -1.92
CA ASN A 6 10.19 -3.59 -3.31
C ASN A 6 9.25 -4.54 -4.07
N ASN A 7 9.37 -5.84 -3.82
CA ASN A 7 8.47 -6.83 -4.41
C ASN A 7 7.02 -6.65 -3.92
N ILE A 8 6.83 -6.37 -2.63
CA ILE A 8 5.51 -6.12 -2.04
C ILE A 8 4.88 -4.87 -2.67
N VAL A 9 5.62 -3.76 -2.69
CA VAL A 9 5.14 -2.49 -3.27
C VAL A 9 4.84 -2.64 -4.77
N SER A 10 5.71 -3.31 -5.52
CA SER A 10 5.47 -3.57 -6.95
C SER A 10 4.21 -4.42 -7.18
N LYS A 11 3.93 -5.35 -6.29
CA LYS A 11 2.71 -6.16 -6.36
C LYS A 11 1.47 -5.33 -6.05
N LEU A 12 1.52 -4.49 -5.02
CA LEU A 12 0.42 -3.57 -4.69
C LEU A 12 0.16 -2.60 -5.86
N GLN A 13 1.20 -2.07 -6.49
CA GLN A 13 1.10 -1.24 -7.70
C GLN A 13 0.41 -1.98 -8.84
N SER A 14 0.82 -3.22 -9.09
CA SER A 14 0.21 -4.04 -10.14
C SER A 14 -1.27 -4.31 -9.88
N LEU A 15 -1.64 -4.62 -8.63
CA LEU A 15 -3.04 -4.82 -8.26
C LEU A 15 -3.86 -3.54 -8.43
N ALA A 16 -3.36 -2.40 -7.98
CA ALA A 16 -4.05 -1.13 -8.10
C ALA A 16 -4.24 -0.72 -9.56
N LEU A 17 -3.20 -0.77 -10.39
CA LEU A 17 -3.27 -0.37 -11.80
C LEU A 17 -4.02 -1.36 -12.70
N ASN A 18 -4.19 -2.60 -12.26
CA ASN A 18 -5.05 -3.56 -12.96
C ASN A 18 -6.55 -3.29 -12.71
N HIS A 19 -6.88 -2.50 -11.70
CA HIS A 19 -8.25 -2.06 -11.49
C HIS A 19 -8.63 -1.02 -12.56
N LYS A 20 -9.72 -1.22 -13.27
CA LYS A 20 -10.11 -0.41 -14.44
C LYS A 20 -10.36 1.07 -14.14
N GLN A 21 -10.67 1.38 -12.90
CA GLN A 21 -10.99 2.76 -12.48
C GLN A 21 -9.78 3.51 -11.90
N VAL A 22 -8.67 2.83 -11.59
CA VAL A 22 -7.48 3.47 -11.02
C VAL A 22 -6.56 3.94 -12.13
N GLU A 23 -6.32 5.25 -12.18
CA GLU A 23 -5.54 5.92 -13.24
C GLU A 23 -4.11 6.27 -12.80
N PHE A 24 -3.85 6.29 -11.49
CA PHE A 24 -2.56 6.72 -10.95
C PHE A 24 -2.19 5.92 -9.72
N PHE A 25 -0.90 5.61 -9.58
CA PHE A 25 -0.34 4.97 -8.39
C PHE A 25 0.90 5.72 -7.92
N TYR A 26 1.02 5.91 -6.61
CA TYR A 26 2.21 6.47 -5.99
C TYR A 26 2.50 5.78 -4.65
N TYR A 27 3.78 5.50 -4.42
CA TYR A 27 4.27 5.01 -3.14
C TYR A 27 5.05 6.12 -2.43
N GLY A 28 4.62 6.47 -1.22
CA GLY A 28 5.22 7.51 -0.40
C GLY A 28 4.18 8.37 0.31
N SER A 29 4.58 9.55 0.77
CA SER A 29 3.67 10.47 1.45
C SER A 29 2.65 11.08 0.49
N ILE A 30 1.37 10.87 0.79
CA ILE A 30 0.27 11.42 -0.01
C ILE A 30 0.32 12.97 -0.09
N VAL A 31 0.74 13.62 0.98
CA VAL A 31 0.78 15.09 1.06
C VAL A 31 1.77 15.69 0.08
N GLU A 32 2.93 15.06 -0.10
CA GLU A 32 3.95 15.52 -1.05
C GLU A 32 3.45 15.50 -2.49
N VAL A 33 2.74 14.44 -2.84
CA VAL A 33 2.25 14.26 -4.21
C VAL A 33 1.09 15.18 -4.52
N LEU A 34 0.12 15.27 -3.63
CA LEU A 34 -1.05 16.12 -3.84
C LEU A 34 -0.70 17.61 -3.95
N ASN A 35 0.40 18.04 -3.34
CA ASN A 35 0.85 19.44 -3.42
C ASN A 35 1.73 19.76 -4.64
N GLY A 36 2.40 18.80 -5.23
CA GLY A 36 3.49 19.04 -6.18
C GLY A 36 3.39 18.38 -7.54
N SER A 37 2.48 17.44 -7.75
CA SER A 37 2.48 16.59 -8.96
C SER A 37 1.17 16.67 -9.74
N ASP A 38 1.26 16.41 -11.03
CA ASP A 38 0.09 16.16 -11.86
C ASP A 38 -0.44 14.75 -11.57
N VAL A 39 -1.49 14.68 -10.80
CA VAL A 39 -2.15 13.42 -10.42
C VAL A 39 -3.38 13.24 -11.31
N THR A 40 -3.51 12.06 -11.89
CA THR A 40 -4.73 11.63 -12.57
C THR A 40 -5.62 10.86 -11.61
N TYR A 41 -6.91 11.09 -11.66
CA TYR A 41 -7.87 10.50 -10.72
C TYR A 41 -8.84 9.54 -11.44
N PRO A 42 -9.32 8.51 -10.74
CA PRO A 42 -9.03 8.09 -9.35
C PRO A 42 -7.60 7.61 -9.15
N ALA A 43 -7.01 7.99 -8.03
CA ALA A 43 -5.61 7.68 -7.69
C ALA A 43 -5.50 6.74 -6.49
N CYS A 44 -4.50 5.88 -6.52
CA CYS A 44 -4.12 5.01 -5.40
C CYS A 44 -2.78 5.49 -4.82
N PHE A 45 -2.76 5.70 -3.51
CA PHE A 45 -1.54 6.03 -2.77
C PHE A 45 -1.27 4.94 -1.73
N VAL A 46 -0.02 4.53 -1.63
CA VAL A 46 0.44 3.54 -0.65
C VAL A 46 1.56 4.13 0.17
N GLU A 47 1.41 4.11 1.48
CA GLU A 47 2.43 4.55 2.43
C GLU A 47 2.79 3.42 3.38
N LEU A 48 4.09 3.22 3.59
CA LEU A 48 4.59 2.29 4.60
C LEU A 48 4.54 2.98 5.97
N LEU A 49 3.73 2.45 6.88
CA LEU A 49 3.60 2.97 8.24
C LEU A 49 4.69 2.43 9.16
N GLY A 50 5.12 1.20 8.95
CA GLY A 50 6.16 0.57 9.76
C GLY A 50 6.41 -0.88 9.36
N MET A 51 7.47 -1.43 9.90
CA MET A 51 7.83 -2.83 9.73
C MET A 51 8.19 -3.45 11.08
N THR A 52 7.84 -4.70 11.27
CA THR A 52 8.21 -5.49 12.45
C THR A 52 8.85 -6.80 12.00
N VAL A 53 10.05 -7.06 12.51
CA VAL A 53 10.73 -8.35 12.31
C VAL A 53 10.52 -9.20 13.55
N THR A 54 9.91 -10.37 13.36
CA THR A 54 9.65 -11.33 14.43
C THR A 54 10.56 -12.54 14.22
N THR A 55 11.53 -12.71 15.10
CA THR A 55 12.52 -13.79 15.00
C THR A 55 11.98 -15.14 15.46
N ASP A 56 10.97 -15.15 16.32
CA ASP A 56 10.37 -16.38 16.82
C ASP A 56 9.51 -17.08 15.75
N ASP A 57 8.84 -16.29 14.92
CA ASP A 57 7.97 -16.79 13.84
C ASP A 57 8.63 -16.74 12.46
N ASP A 58 9.88 -16.28 12.39
CA ASP A 58 10.61 -16.05 11.14
C ASP A 58 9.81 -15.22 10.12
N GLN A 59 9.19 -14.14 10.61
CA GLN A 59 8.35 -13.28 9.79
C GLN A 59 8.78 -11.81 9.83
N THR A 60 8.60 -11.13 8.71
CA THR A 60 8.59 -9.67 8.63
C THR A 60 7.19 -9.21 8.30
N LYS A 61 6.63 -8.36 9.13
CA LYS A 61 5.30 -7.76 8.95
C LYS A 61 5.45 -6.31 8.53
N CYS A 62 4.85 -5.96 7.39
CA CYS A 62 4.84 -4.60 6.84
C CYS A 62 3.44 -4.03 7.00
N GLN A 63 3.34 -2.89 7.66
CA GLN A 63 2.08 -2.15 7.80
C GLN A 63 2.01 -1.05 6.75
N PHE A 64 1.01 -1.13 5.89
CA PHE A 64 0.74 -0.13 4.85
C PHE A 64 -0.59 0.55 5.10
N LYS A 65 -0.65 1.81 4.74
CA LYS A 65 -1.90 2.52 4.55
C LYS A 65 -2.13 2.73 3.06
N ILE A 66 -3.32 2.38 2.60
CA ILE A 66 -3.72 2.49 1.20
C ILE A 66 -4.88 3.48 1.10
N TRP A 67 -4.70 4.52 0.27
CA TRP A 67 -5.74 5.51 -0.02
C TRP A 67 -6.18 5.39 -1.46
N PHE A 68 -7.47 5.54 -1.66
CA PHE A 68 -8.06 5.84 -2.95
C PHE A 68 -8.68 7.22 -2.92
N CYS A 69 -8.30 8.05 -3.85
CA CYS A 69 -8.68 9.46 -3.90
C CYS A 69 -9.32 9.80 -5.23
N ASP A 70 -10.28 10.73 -5.20
CA ASP A 70 -10.87 11.31 -6.40
C ASP A 70 -11.16 12.80 -6.19
N ILE A 71 -11.25 13.54 -7.28
CA ILE A 71 -11.55 14.98 -7.28
C ILE A 71 -13.05 15.20 -7.13
N LEU A 72 -13.39 16.04 -6.16
CA LEU A 72 -14.74 16.57 -6.04
C LEU A 72 -14.91 17.78 -6.97
N ASN A 73 -15.81 17.65 -7.94
CA ASN A 73 -16.13 18.78 -8.82
C ASN A 73 -17.17 19.70 -8.16
N LEU A 74 -16.70 20.85 -7.67
CA LEU A 74 -17.56 21.83 -6.98
C LEU A 74 -18.48 22.61 -7.93
N SER A 75 -18.26 22.58 -9.24
CA SER A 75 -19.00 23.39 -10.22
C SER A 75 -20.35 22.82 -10.65
N GLU A 76 -20.59 21.51 -10.45
CA GLU A 76 -21.79 20.80 -10.93
C GLU A 76 -22.78 20.41 -9.83
N GLY A 77 -22.80 21.11 -8.72
CA GLY A 77 -23.68 20.80 -7.60
C GLY A 77 -23.09 19.73 -6.68
N ALA A 78 -22.10 20.12 -5.90
CA ALA A 78 -21.27 19.28 -5.03
C ALA A 78 -22.01 18.25 -4.17
N LYS A 79 -23.27 18.51 -3.82
CA LYS A 79 -24.04 17.62 -2.96
C LYS A 79 -24.46 16.30 -3.64
N ASN A 80 -24.64 16.30 -4.95
CA ASN A 80 -25.06 15.10 -5.67
C ASN A 80 -23.89 14.21 -6.07
N ASN A 81 -22.70 14.81 -6.27
CA ASN A 81 -21.51 14.09 -6.69
C ASN A 81 -20.73 13.46 -5.53
N TYR A 82 -20.83 14.00 -4.35
CA TYR A 82 -20.09 13.57 -3.16
C TYR A 82 -20.39 12.10 -2.80
N LEU A 83 -21.66 11.74 -2.69
CA LEU A 83 -22.08 10.39 -2.34
C LEU A 83 -21.70 9.36 -3.43
N GLU A 84 -21.83 9.75 -4.68
CA GLU A 84 -21.43 8.90 -5.81
C GLU A 84 -19.94 8.62 -5.79
N LEU A 85 -19.09 9.65 -5.60
CA LEU A 85 -17.65 9.50 -5.49
C LEU A 85 -17.23 8.66 -4.29
N GLN A 86 -17.86 8.87 -3.13
CA GLN A 86 -17.61 8.00 -1.97
C GLN A 86 -17.99 6.56 -2.27
N SER A 87 -19.11 6.33 -2.89
CA SER A 87 -19.58 5.00 -3.27
C SER A 87 -18.60 4.29 -4.21
N ASP A 88 -18.13 5.00 -5.22
CA ASP A 88 -17.16 4.46 -6.17
C ASP A 88 -15.81 4.16 -5.50
N LEU A 89 -15.33 5.03 -4.63
CA LEU A 89 -14.09 4.82 -3.88
C LEU A 89 -14.20 3.64 -2.91
N VAL A 90 -15.36 3.43 -2.28
CA VAL A 90 -15.61 2.27 -1.43
C VAL A 90 -15.54 0.98 -2.25
N LEU A 91 -16.15 0.94 -3.43
CA LEU A 91 -16.09 -0.23 -4.32
C LEU A 91 -14.66 -0.54 -4.75
N ILE A 92 -13.87 0.48 -5.10
CA ILE A 92 -12.46 0.30 -5.44
C ILE A 92 -11.67 -0.25 -4.24
N ALA A 93 -11.92 0.26 -3.04
CA ALA A 93 -11.28 -0.22 -1.82
C ALA A 93 -11.65 -1.68 -1.51
N GLU A 94 -12.93 -2.04 -1.63
CA GLU A 94 -13.40 -3.42 -1.44
C GLU A 94 -12.77 -4.37 -2.46
N ASP A 95 -12.70 -3.98 -3.72
CA ASP A 95 -12.05 -4.77 -4.78
C ASP A 95 -10.56 -4.96 -4.50
N MET A 96 -9.88 -3.91 -4.04
CA MET A 96 -8.46 -4.00 -3.66
C MET A 96 -8.24 -4.94 -2.48
N ILE A 97 -9.08 -4.87 -1.44
CA ILE A 97 -9.03 -5.78 -0.30
C ILE A 97 -9.25 -7.23 -0.77
N ALA A 98 -10.23 -7.46 -1.63
CA ALA A 98 -10.49 -8.78 -2.19
C ALA A 98 -9.30 -9.32 -2.99
N MET A 99 -8.65 -8.48 -3.80
CA MET A 99 -7.47 -8.86 -4.56
C MET A 99 -6.27 -9.16 -3.65
N ILE A 100 -6.04 -8.36 -2.61
CA ILE A 100 -4.97 -8.58 -1.63
C ILE A 100 -5.18 -9.90 -0.88
N ASN A 101 -6.40 -10.20 -0.47
CA ASN A 101 -6.75 -11.41 0.25
C ASN A 101 -6.91 -12.66 -0.65
N SER A 102 -6.87 -12.48 -1.96
CA SER A 102 -7.00 -13.60 -2.88
C SER A 102 -5.77 -14.50 -2.88
N THR A 103 -5.98 -15.76 -3.25
CA THR A 103 -4.91 -16.78 -3.35
C THR A 103 -3.88 -16.49 -4.45
N VAL A 104 -4.06 -15.41 -5.22
CA VAL A 104 -3.10 -14.98 -6.26
C VAL A 104 -1.81 -14.43 -5.67
N LEU A 105 -1.80 -14.05 -4.39
CA LEU A 105 -0.61 -13.57 -3.67
C LEU A 105 0.08 -14.71 -2.93
N TYR A 106 0.64 -15.68 -3.66
CA TYR A 106 1.28 -16.86 -3.04
C TYR A 106 2.51 -16.55 -2.19
N ASP A 107 3.16 -15.42 -2.39
CA ASP A 107 4.43 -15.10 -1.74
C ASP A 107 4.25 -14.31 -0.44
N PHE A 108 3.07 -13.76 -0.18
CA PHE A 108 2.75 -13.03 1.03
C PHE A 108 1.30 -13.23 1.43
N TRP A 109 1.01 -12.94 2.68
CA TRP A 109 -0.34 -13.06 3.22
C TRP A 109 -0.68 -11.85 4.10
N THR A 110 -1.96 -11.53 4.16
CA THR A 110 -2.45 -10.52 5.06
C THR A 110 -2.73 -11.12 6.44
N VAL A 111 -2.52 -10.34 7.47
CA VAL A 111 -2.88 -10.70 8.84
C VAL A 111 -4.18 -10.03 9.30
N ASN A 112 -4.73 -9.14 8.48
CA ASN A 112 -6.02 -8.52 8.75
C ASN A 112 -7.17 -9.46 8.40
N THR A 113 -8.17 -9.46 9.27
CA THR A 113 -9.48 -10.05 8.99
C THR A 113 -10.58 -8.99 8.93
N VAL A 114 -10.30 -7.80 9.42
CA VAL A 114 -11.21 -6.64 9.45
C VAL A 114 -10.46 -5.43 8.91
N TYR A 115 -11.10 -4.70 8.01
CA TYR A 115 -10.56 -3.51 7.37
C TYR A 115 -11.52 -2.33 7.60
N PRO A 116 -11.33 -1.52 8.64
CA PRO A 116 -12.07 -0.28 8.79
C PRO A 116 -11.75 0.68 7.63
N LEU A 117 -12.78 1.19 6.96
CA LEU A 117 -12.63 2.20 5.93
C LEU A 117 -12.74 3.58 6.56
N ILE A 118 -11.75 4.42 6.32
CA ILE A 118 -11.65 5.79 6.85
C ILE A 118 -11.88 6.77 5.72
N PHE A 119 -12.79 7.72 5.93
CA PHE A 119 -13.15 8.74 4.97
C PHE A 119 -12.51 10.06 5.35
N ALA A 120 -11.95 10.77 4.38
CA ALA A 120 -11.34 12.08 4.57
C ALA A 120 -11.60 12.99 3.37
N GLU A 121 -11.52 14.29 3.64
CA GLU A 121 -11.54 15.34 2.63
C GLU A 121 -10.30 16.20 2.82
N GLU A 122 -9.63 16.52 1.72
CA GLU A 122 -8.45 17.36 1.73
C GLU A 122 -8.59 18.45 0.68
N GLN A 123 -8.43 19.70 1.10
CA GLN A 123 -8.32 20.83 0.21
C GLN A 123 -6.85 21.20 0.08
N LEU A 124 -6.22 20.65 -0.93
CA LEU A 124 -4.85 20.97 -1.30
C LEU A 124 -4.88 21.81 -2.58
N ARG A 125 -4.14 21.44 -3.60
CA ARG A 125 -4.26 22.04 -4.92
C ARG A 125 -5.66 21.82 -5.52
N ASP A 126 -6.16 20.60 -5.32
CA ASP A 126 -7.49 20.17 -5.74
C ASP A 126 -8.31 19.81 -4.48
N TYR A 127 -9.62 19.88 -4.57
CA TYR A 127 -10.48 19.36 -3.52
C TYR A 127 -10.67 17.87 -3.73
N VAL A 128 -10.10 17.09 -2.84
CA VAL A 128 -10.01 15.64 -2.96
C VAL A 128 -10.75 14.96 -1.83
N ILE A 129 -11.54 13.96 -2.16
CA ILE A 129 -12.08 13.03 -1.17
C ILE A 129 -11.31 11.71 -1.22
N SER A 130 -11.20 11.06 -0.09
CA SER A 130 -10.46 9.80 0.01
C SER A 130 -11.16 8.76 0.87
N VAL A 131 -10.90 7.51 0.53
CA VAL A 131 -11.19 6.34 1.36
C VAL A 131 -9.88 5.61 1.59
N SER A 132 -9.57 5.28 2.83
CA SER A 132 -8.34 4.58 3.18
C SER A 132 -8.58 3.41 4.11
N PHE A 133 -7.65 2.46 4.07
CA PHE A 133 -7.59 1.35 5.00
C PHE A 133 -6.15 0.95 5.28
N ASP A 134 -5.93 0.34 6.43
CA ASP A 134 -4.64 -0.20 6.80
C ASP A 134 -4.59 -1.70 6.49
N VAL A 135 -3.45 -2.17 5.98
CA VAL A 135 -3.20 -3.58 5.72
C VAL A 135 -1.85 -3.97 6.30
N GLU A 136 -1.79 -5.11 6.98
CA GLU A 136 -0.55 -5.72 7.43
C GLU A 136 -0.26 -6.94 6.56
N ILE A 137 0.91 -6.93 5.91
CA ILE A 137 1.38 -8.00 5.03
C ILE A 137 2.58 -8.66 5.68
N ALA A 138 2.48 -9.97 5.90
CA ALA A 138 3.55 -10.78 6.44
C ALA A 138 4.28 -11.50 5.31
N VAL A 139 5.60 -11.53 5.41
CA VAL A 139 6.49 -12.27 4.52
C VAL A 139 7.50 -13.06 5.34
N PRO A 140 8.03 -14.19 4.82
CA PRO A 140 9.07 -14.93 5.52
C PRO A 140 10.31 -14.07 5.78
N TYR A 141 10.86 -14.18 6.98
CA TYR A 141 12.15 -13.61 7.34
C TYR A 141 13.20 -14.71 7.35
N LEU A 142 14.24 -14.57 6.51
CA LEU A 142 15.34 -15.53 6.47
C LEU A 142 16.47 -15.06 7.39
N ALA A 143 16.66 -15.79 8.49
CA ALA A 143 17.74 -15.58 9.44
C ALA A 143 19.06 -16.24 9.02
N ASP A 144 19.26 -16.53 7.73
CA ASP A 144 20.49 -17.15 7.24
C ASP A 144 21.64 -16.15 7.19
N ARG A 145 22.50 -16.24 8.19
CA ARG A 145 23.68 -15.37 8.31
C ARG A 145 24.71 -15.58 7.20
N CYS A 146 24.69 -16.72 6.51
CA CYS A 146 25.60 -16.97 5.39
C CYS A 146 25.31 -16.07 4.19
N GLN A 147 24.09 -15.55 4.10
CA GLN A 147 23.67 -14.62 3.04
C GLN A 147 23.81 -13.14 3.43
N VAL A 148 24.16 -12.85 4.67
CA VAL A 148 24.32 -11.48 5.13
C VAL A 148 25.68 -10.93 4.66
N PRO A 149 25.71 -9.88 3.81
CA PRO A 149 26.94 -9.25 3.38
C PRO A 149 27.52 -8.43 4.54
N ASN A 150 28.38 -9.03 5.34
CA ASN A 150 29.05 -8.32 6.43
C ASN A 150 30.54 -8.65 6.48
N THR A 151 31.31 -7.77 7.12
CA THR A 151 32.75 -7.93 7.28
C THR A 151 33.14 -8.94 8.34
N LEU A 152 32.21 -9.42 9.17
CA LEU A 152 32.48 -10.41 10.22
C LEU A 152 32.74 -11.79 9.64
N ASN A 153 32.18 -12.10 8.47
CA ASN A 153 32.39 -13.38 7.81
C ASN A 153 33.80 -13.51 7.20
N THR A 154 34.53 -12.42 7.02
CA THR A 154 35.89 -12.43 6.46
C THR A 154 36.96 -12.72 7.50
N ASN A 155 36.64 -12.60 8.81
CA ASN A 155 37.61 -12.79 9.89
C ASN A 155 37.63 -14.21 10.48
N VAL A 156 36.70 -15.08 10.09
CA VAL A 156 36.62 -16.43 10.63
C VAL A 156 37.55 -17.40 9.88
N GLU A 157 37.92 -17.10 8.66
CA GLU A 157 38.79 -17.97 7.84
C GLU A 157 40.30 -17.73 8.05
N SER A 158 40.69 -16.66 8.74
CA SER A 158 42.12 -16.34 8.98
C SER A 158 42.66 -16.81 10.33
N GLY A 159 41.88 -17.58 11.07
CA GLY A 159 42.23 -18.05 12.42
C GLY A 159 42.59 -19.53 12.54
N ILE A 160 43.01 -20.15 11.45
CA ILE A 160 43.54 -21.53 11.50
C ILE A 160 44.99 -21.55 11.06
#